data_0bcde496819ea34bd36980f4b3cf29d8
#
_entry.id   0bcde496819ea34bd36980f4b3cf29d8
#
_cell.length_a   1.000
_cell.length_b   1.000
_cell.length_c   1.000
_cell.angle_alpha   90.00
_cell.angle_beta   90.00
_cell.angle_gamma   90.00
#
_symmetry.space_group_name_H-M   'P 1'
#
loop_
_entity.id
_entity.type
_entity.pdbx_description
1 polymer ?
#
loop_
_entity_poly.entity_id
_entity_poly.type
_entity_poly.pdbx_seq_one_letter_code
_entity_poly.pdbx_strand_id
1 'polypeptide(L)' 'MPERNIIQRAIELGRQKGFVTFDKINELFPSTTTAPEDIEAVMAALSDEGIRVIENEEP' A
#
# COMPACT_ATOMS: atom_id res chain seq x y z
N MET A 1 13.95 7.76 -4.40
CA MET A 1 13.73 7.26 -3.06
C MET A 1 12.72 6.14 -3.06
N PRO A 2 13.07 5.01 -2.47
CA PRO A 2 12.21 3.85 -2.53
C PRO A 2 10.84 4.07 -1.90
N GLU A 3 10.79 4.85 -0.84
CA GLU A 3 9.54 5.03 -0.12
C GLU A 3 8.49 5.71 -0.96
N ARG A 4 8.90 6.71 -1.71
CA ARG A 4 7.96 7.43 -2.55
C ARG A 4 7.43 6.55 -3.66
N ASN A 5 8.30 5.72 -4.22
CA ASN A 5 7.86 4.82 -5.27
C ASN A 5 6.83 3.84 -4.75
N ILE A 6 7.04 3.35 -3.54
CA ILE A 6 6.12 2.40 -2.96
C ILE A 6 4.75 3.04 -2.74
N ILE A 7 4.74 4.25 -2.20
CA ILE A 7 3.49 4.94 -1.95
C ILE A 7 2.75 5.21 -3.25
N GLN A 8 3.46 5.68 -4.26
CA GLN A 8 2.83 5.95 -5.55
C GLN A 8 2.27 4.68 -6.18
N ARG A 9 3.02 3.60 -6.10
CA ARG A 9 2.54 2.35 -6.65
C ARG A 9 1.28 1.88 -5.95
N ALA A 10 1.26 1.98 -4.63
CA ALA A 10 0.09 1.59 -3.88
C ALA A 10 -1.12 2.42 -4.28
N ILE A 11 -0.92 3.71 -4.45
CA ILE A 11 -2.01 4.59 -4.84
C ILE A 11 -2.52 4.22 -6.22
N GLU A 12 -1.61 3.96 -7.15
CA GLU A 12 -2.01 3.61 -8.51
C GLU A 12 -2.81 2.31 -8.52
N LEU A 13 -2.34 1.32 -7.77
CA LEU A 13 -3.05 0.06 -7.70
C LEU A 13 -4.43 0.25 -7.10
N GLY A 14 -4.51 1.05 -6.06
CA GLY A 14 -5.78 1.31 -5.42
C GLY A 14 -6.74 2.04 -6.32
N ARG A 15 -6.23 2.95 -7.13
CA ARG A 15 -7.09 3.68 -8.06
C ARG A 15 -7.68 2.78 -9.11
N GLN A 16 -6.89 1.82 -9.54
CA GLN A 16 -7.36 0.90 -10.57
C GLN A 16 -8.45 -0.03 -10.06
N LYS A 17 -8.30 -0.49 -8.84
CA LYS A 17 -9.21 -1.48 -8.29
C LYS A 17 -10.17 -0.93 -7.25
N GLY A 18 -9.87 0.23 -6.70
CA GLY A 18 -10.66 0.78 -5.62
C GLY A 18 -10.22 0.35 -4.24
N PHE A 19 -9.25 -0.54 -4.16
CA PHE A 19 -8.73 -1.02 -2.87
C PHE A 19 -7.33 -1.58 -3.06
N VAL A 20 -6.64 -1.78 -1.94
CA VAL A 20 -5.33 -2.42 -1.94
C VAL A 20 -5.33 -3.47 -0.83
N THR A 21 -4.72 -4.60 -1.08
CA THR A 21 -4.64 -5.66 -0.09
C THR A 21 -3.34 -5.58 0.69
N PHE A 22 -3.34 -6.13 1.90
CA PHE A 22 -2.11 -6.21 2.68
C PHE A 22 -1.04 -7.01 1.96
N ASP A 23 -1.45 -8.07 1.27
CA ASP A 23 -0.50 -8.85 0.49
C ASP A 23 0.20 -7.99 -0.55
N LYS A 24 -0.56 -7.15 -1.23
CA LYS A 24 0.01 -6.30 -2.25
C LYS A 24 0.96 -5.28 -1.63
N ILE A 25 0.58 -4.72 -0.49
CA ILE A 25 1.44 -3.79 0.21
C ILE A 25 2.75 -4.47 0.59
N ASN A 26 2.68 -5.69 1.11
CA ASN A 26 3.87 -6.44 1.46
C ASN A 26 4.76 -6.68 0.26
N GLU A 27 4.16 -6.95 -0.88
CA GLU A 27 4.94 -7.18 -2.10
C GLU A 27 5.69 -5.93 -2.53
N LEU A 28 5.12 -4.78 -2.28
CA LEU A 28 5.75 -3.53 -2.66
C LEU A 28 6.95 -3.20 -1.79
N PHE A 29 6.99 -3.72 -0.58
CA PHE A 29 8.09 -3.47 0.34
C PHE A 29 9.15 -4.54 0.22
N PRO A 30 10.43 -4.16 0.29
CA PRO A 30 11.49 -5.17 0.39
C PRO A 30 11.40 -5.86 1.73
N SER A 31 11.58 -7.16 1.71
CA SER A 31 11.36 -7.98 2.90
C SER A 31 12.35 -7.69 4.01
N THR A 32 13.47 -7.07 3.70
CA THR A 32 14.52 -6.89 4.69
C THR A 32 14.49 -5.55 5.39
N THR A 33 13.71 -4.59 4.90
CA THR A 33 13.79 -3.24 5.43
C THR A 33 12.44 -2.61 5.68
N THR A 34 11.41 -3.41 5.82
CA THR A 34 10.08 -2.86 6.06
C THR A 34 9.98 -2.36 7.49
N ALA A 35 9.76 -1.08 7.65
CA ALA A 35 9.57 -0.48 8.97
C ALA A 35 8.08 -0.18 9.17
N PRO A 36 7.61 -0.24 10.42
CA PRO A 36 6.21 0.09 10.69
C PRO A 36 5.83 1.48 10.21
N GLU A 37 6.78 2.41 10.27
CA GLU A 37 6.53 3.77 9.82
C GLU A 37 6.19 3.81 8.34
N ASP A 38 6.89 3.00 7.57
CA ASP A 38 6.66 2.98 6.13
C ASP A 38 5.28 2.45 5.82
N ILE A 39 4.87 1.42 6.52
CA ILE A 39 3.56 0.85 6.31
C ILE A 39 2.48 1.87 6.67
N GLU A 40 2.67 2.57 7.77
CA GLU A 40 1.70 3.59 8.17
C GLU A 40 1.63 4.72 7.16
N ALA A 41 2.78 5.09 6.61
CA ALA A 41 2.79 6.15 5.60
C ALA A 41 1.99 5.75 4.38
N VAL A 42 2.15 4.51 3.94
CA VAL A 42 1.39 4.02 2.80
C VAL A 42 -0.10 3.99 3.11
N MET A 43 -0.44 3.50 4.29
CA MET A 43 -1.85 3.42 4.67
C MET A 43 -2.48 4.79 4.78
N ALA A 44 -1.74 5.74 5.32
CA ALA A 44 -2.24 7.10 5.42
C ALA A 44 -2.45 7.72 4.04
N ALA A 45 -1.50 7.48 3.13
CA ALA A 45 -1.62 8.01 1.79
C ALA A 45 -2.83 7.41 1.07
N LEU A 46 -3.04 6.11 1.24
CA LEU A 46 -4.18 5.45 0.62
C LEU A 46 -5.49 6.00 1.18
N SER A 47 -5.53 6.20 2.48
CA SER A 47 -6.71 6.76 3.10
C SER A 47 -7.01 8.16 2.58
N ASP A 48 -5.96 8.95 2.39
CA ASP A 48 -6.11 10.29 1.84
C ASP A 48 -6.73 10.28 0.46
N GLU A 49 -6.40 9.25 -0.32
CA GLU A 49 -6.92 9.12 -1.67
C GLU A 49 -8.28 8.44 -1.70
N GLY A 50 -8.80 8.06 -0.57
CA GLY A 50 -10.07 7.37 -0.52
C GLY A 50 -9.99 5.91 -0.94
N ILE A 51 -8.81 5.33 -0.87
CA ILE A 51 -8.59 3.96 -1.26
C ILE A 51 -8.68 3.07 -0.02
N ARG A 52 -9.38 1.97 -0.12
CA ARG A 52 -9.56 1.06 0.99
C ARG A 52 -8.41 0.06 1.07
N VAL A 53 -8.06 -0.31 2.29
CA VAL A 53 -7.06 -1.35 2.53
C VAL A 53 -7.76 -2.53 3.19
N ILE A 54 -7.64 -3.68 2.56
CA ILE A 54 -8.29 -4.91 3.06
C ILE A 54 -7.25 -6.00 3.18
N GLU A 55 -7.60 -7.06 3.89
CA GLU A 55 -6.63 -8.13 4.12
C GLU A 55 -6.31 -8.90 2.86
N ASN A 56 -7.34 -9.27 2.11
CA ASN A 56 -7.14 -9.96 0.84
C ASN A 56 -8.43 -9.85 0.04
N GLU A 57 -8.32 -10.22 -1.23
CA GLU A 57 -9.44 -10.10 -2.14
C GLU A 57 -10.46 -11.20 -2.00
N GLU A 58 -10.07 -12.26 -1.38
CA GLU A 58 -10.94 -13.43 -1.35
C GLU A 58 -12.04 -13.28 -0.33
N PRO A 59 -13.21 -13.74 -0.67
CA PRO A 59 -14.31 -13.72 0.28
C PRO A 59 -14.11 -14.63 1.45
#